data_b75d06029f02a2f21c846e6ed29cc902
#
_entry.id   b75d06029f02a2f21c846e6ed29cc902
#
_cell.length_a   1.000
_cell.length_b   1.000
_cell.length_c   1.000
_cell.angle_alpha   90.00
_cell.angle_beta   90.00
_cell.angle_gamma   90.00
#
_symmetry.space_group_name_H-M   'P 1'
#
loop_
_entity.id
_entity.type
_entity.pdbx_description
1 polymer ?
#
loop_
_entity_poly.entity_id
_entity_poly.type
_entity_poly.pdbx_seq_one_letter_code
_entity_poly.pdbx_strand_id
1 'polypeptide(L)'
;YKDMKNEKLTDLLFDEALKNFKRRMDHIAQVAYPVIKEVFEQNGAMYENIMVPISDGKRMYNISCNLREAYETECKTIVKSFQKLLLLRMIDDAWKEHLREMDELRHSVQNASYENKDPLLIYKLESYNLFKNMVDAMNRKIVAVLMRGQIPTRREPTEEERKAMAARQEALA
;
A
#
# COMPACT_ATOMS: atom_id res chain seq x y z
N TYR A 1 30.94 -2.06 4.00
CA TYR A 1 30.14 -0.98 3.39
C TYR A 1 30.92 0.35 3.23
N LYS A 2 31.93 0.63 4.09
CA LYS A 2 32.65 1.92 4.04
C LYS A 2 33.50 2.15 2.79
N ASP A 3 33.88 1.10 2.06
CA ASP A 3 34.77 1.18 0.91
C ASP A 3 34.09 0.89 -0.45
N MET A 4 32.75 0.80 -0.47
CA MET A 4 32.01 0.57 -1.71
C MET A 4 31.69 1.89 -2.43
N LYS A 5 31.90 1.95 -3.76
CA LYS A 5 31.39 3.06 -4.57
C LYS A 5 29.88 3.15 -4.45
N ASN A 6 29.33 4.37 -4.41
CA ASN A 6 27.89 4.62 -4.21
C ASN A 6 26.98 3.81 -5.16
N GLU A 7 27.38 3.62 -6.42
CA GLU A 7 26.63 2.83 -7.40
C GLU A 7 26.50 1.36 -6.99
N LYS A 8 27.59 0.72 -6.57
CA LYS A 8 27.57 -0.68 -6.13
C LYS A 8 26.72 -0.88 -4.85
N LEU A 9 26.72 0.11 -3.97
CA LEU A 9 25.89 0.08 -2.76
C LEU A 9 24.41 0.21 -3.11
N THR A 10 24.07 1.08 -4.07
CA THR A 10 22.71 1.26 -4.56
C THR A 10 22.17 -0.02 -5.19
N ASP A 11 22.95 -0.67 -6.07
CA ASP A 11 22.57 -1.92 -6.72
C ASP A 11 22.35 -3.04 -5.68
N LEU A 12 23.25 -3.17 -4.71
CA LEU A 12 23.14 -4.18 -3.65
C LEU A 12 21.89 -3.95 -2.77
N LEU A 13 21.60 -2.70 -2.41
CA LEU A 13 20.40 -2.33 -1.65
C LEU A 13 19.13 -2.59 -2.45
N PHE A 14 19.15 -2.31 -3.75
CA PHE A 14 18.02 -2.57 -4.63
C PHE A 14 17.74 -4.07 -4.75
N ASP A 15 18.77 -4.88 -4.98
CA ASP A 15 18.63 -6.33 -5.09
C ASP A 15 18.08 -6.94 -3.78
N GLU A 16 18.58 -6.49 -2.64
CA GLU A 16 18.10 -6.98 -1.34
C GLU A 16 16.66 -6.52 -1.04
N ALA A 17 16.32 -5.29 -1.40
CA ALA A 17 14.96 -4.79 -1.31
C ALA A 17 14.00 -5.60 -2.20
N LEU A 18 14.41 -5.94 -3.42
CA LEU A 18 13.62 -6.73 -4.35
C LEU A 18 13.40 -8.17 -3.85
N LYS A 19 14.45 -8.80 -3.29
CA LYS A 19 14.33 -10.13 -2.64
C LYS A 19 13.36 -10.10 -1.46
N ASN A 20 13.48 -9.08 -0.61
CA ASN A 20 12.59 -8.92 0.53
C ASN A 20 11.14 -8.67 0.11
N PHE A 21 10.92 -7.86 -0.93
CA PHE A 21 9.61 -7.64 -1.52
C PHE A 21 8.98 -8.95 -2.02
N LYS A 22 9.71 -9.73 -2.83
CA LYS A 22 9.24 -11.03 -3.34
C LYS A 22 8.88 -11.97 -2.19
N ARG A 23 9.76 -12.12 -1.21
CA ARG A 23 9.51 -12.96 -0.01
C ARG A 23 8.24 -12.54 0.76
N ARG A 24 7.98 -11.23 0.89
CA ARG A 24 6.76 -10.74 1.55
C ARG A 24 5.51 -11.04 0.73
N MET A 25 5.56 -10.85 -0.57
CA MET A 25 4.43 -11.15 -1.44
C MET A 25 4.10 -12.65 -1.46
N ASP A 26 5.12 -13.49 -1.50
CA ASP A 26 4.96 -14.94 -1.39
C ASP A 26 4.40 -15.34 -0.01
N HIS A 27 4.85 -14.70 1.05
CA HIS A 27 4.33 -14.96 2.40
C HIS A 27 2.84 -14.60 2.53
N ILE A 28 2.39 -13.50 1.93
CA ILE A 28 0.95 -13.15 1.89
C ILE A 28 0.15 -14.27 1.21
N ALA A 29 0.62 -14.77 0.07
CA ALA A 29 -0.04 -15.85 -0.65
C ALA A 29 -0.07 -17.16 0.18
N GLN A 30 1.05 -17.51 0.80
CA GLN A 30 1.17 -18.70 1.64
C GLN A 30 0.25 -18.68 2.88
N VAL A 31 0.13 -17.52 3.53
CA VAL A 31 -0.77 -17.36 4.69
C VAL A 31 -2.24 -17.37 4.28
N ALA A 32 -2.57 -16.82 3.11
CA ALA A 32 -3.94 -16.81 2.60
C ALA A 32 -4.41 -18.20 2.13
N TYR A 33 -3.53 -18.95 1.49
CA TYR A 33 -3.91 -20.17 0.76
C TYR A 33 -4.65 -21.24 1.57
N PRO A 34 -4.23 -21.60 2.80
CA PRO A 34 -4.96 -22.59 3.59
C PRO A 34 -6.41 -22.21 3.85
N VAL A 35 -6.67 -20.95 4.17
CA VAL A 35 -8.03 -20.45 4.42
C VAL A 35 -8.85 -20.40 3.14
N ILE A 36 -8.26 -19.96 2.03
CA ILE A 36 -8.92 -19.90 0.73
C ILE A 36 -9.26 -21.31 0.24
N LYS A 37 -8.37 -22.26 0.43
CA LYS A 37 -8.60 -23.67 0.09
C LYS A 37 -9.77 -24.24 0.88
N GLU A 38 -9.80 -24.03 2.19
CA GLU A 38 -10.90 -24.50 3.03
C GLU A 38 -12.25 -23.88 2.61
N VAL A 39 -12.29 -22.57 2.37
CA VAL A 39 -13.50 -21.88 1.90
C VAL A 39 -13.95 -22.39 0.53
N PHE A 40 -13.01 -22.65 -0.37
CA PHE A 40 -13.32 -23.15 -1.71
C PHE A 40 -13.87 -24.59 -1.66
N GLU A 41 -13.28 -25.48 -0.87
CA GLU A 41 -13.71 -26.87 -0.72
C GLU A 41 -15.08 -27.00 -0.02
N GLN A 42 -15.36 -26.15 0.97
CA GLN A 42 -16.62 -26.18 1.72
C GLN A 42 -17.75 -25.41 1.04
N ASN A 43 -17.46 -24.25 0.45
CA ASN A 43 -18.46 -23.29 0.00
C ASN A 43 -18.18 -22.72 -1.41
N GLY A 44 -17.35 -23.37 -2.21
CA GLY A 44 -16.91 -22.86 -3.52
C GLY A 44 -18.05 -22.66 -4.54
N ALA A 45 -19.19 -23.35 -4.36
CA ALA A 45 -20.37 -23.15 -5.18
C ALA A 45 -21.24 -21.95 -4.72
N MET A 46 -21.03 -21.45 -3.50
CA MET A 46 -21.84 -20.43 -2.86
C MET A 46 -21.25 -19.03 -2.99
N TYR A 47 -19.91 -18.94 -3.03
CA TYR A 47 -19.20 -17.68 -3.08
C TYR A 47 -18.38 -17.54 -4.37
N GLU A 48 -18.73 -16.55 -5.18
CA GLU A 48 -17.98 -16.20 -6.37
C GLU A 48 -16.78 -15.30 -6.03
N ASN A 49 -17.01 -14.31 -5.18
CA ASN A 49 -16.00 -13.34 -4.78
C ASN A 49 -15.76 -13.35 -3.28
N ILE A 50 -14.53 -13.14 -2.89
CA ILE A 50 -14.09 -13.06 -1.51
C ILE A 50 -13.41 -11.74 -1.24
N MET A 51 -13.35 -11.37 0.04
CA MET A 51 -12.67 -10.17 0.48
C MET A 51 -11.58 -10.54 1.48
N VAL A 52 -10.33 -10.25 1.11
CA VAL A 52 -9.14 -10.56 1.92
C VAL A 52 -8.57 -9.27 2.49
N PRO A 53 -8.50 -9.13 3.84
CA PRO A 53 -7.90 -7.97 4.46
C PRO A 53 -6.37 -8.08 4.44
N ILE A 54 -5.70 -7.01 3.99
CA ILE A 54 -4.24 -6.86 4.09
C ILE A 54 -3.96 -5.56 4.85
N SER A 55 -3.05 -5.61 5.81
CA SER A 55 -2.68 -4.45 6.65
C SER A 55 -1.23 -4.06 6.43
N ASP A 56 -0.93 -2.76 6.47
CA ASP A 56 0.43 -2.22 6.53
C ASP A 56 0.86 -1.86 7.96
N GLY A 57 0.06 -2.27 8.95
CA GLY A 57 0.24 -1.91 10.36
C GLY A 57 -0.39 -0.57 10.76
N LYS A 58 -0.85 0.24 9.79
CA LYS A 58 -1.54 1.52 10.02
C LYS A 58 -2.93 1.55 9.41
N ARG A 59 -3.11 0.93 8.25
CA ARG A 59 -4.36 0.91 7.49
C ARG A 59 -4.70 -0.51 7.08
N MET A 60 -5.98 -0.76 6.88
CA MET A 60 -6.51 -2.01 6.35
C MET A 60 -6.94 -1.79 4.91
N TYR A 61 -6.53 -2.72 4.03
CA TYR A 61 -6.89 -2.76 2.62
C TYR A 61 -7.70 -4.02 2.38
N ASN A 62 -8.97 -3.88 2.02
CA ASN A 62 -9.84 -4.99 1.71
C ASN A 62 -9.73 -5.30 0.21
N ILE A 63 -9.17 -6.46 -0.10
CA ILE A 63 -8.90 -6.91 -1.47
C ILE A 63 -10.02 -7.83 -1.90
N SER A 64 -10.81 -7.38 -2.91
CA SER A 64 -11.80 -8.25 -3.55
C SER A 64 -11.15 -9.03 -4.67
N CYS A 65 -11.38 -10.34 -4.71
CA CYS A 65 -10.91 -11.23 -5.76
C CYS A 65 -11.88 -12.40 -5.96
N ASN A 66 -11.83 -13.04 -7.13
CA ASN A 66 -12.61 -14.24 -7.41
C ASN A 66 -12.04 -15.41 -6.62
N LEU A 67 -12.90 -16.18 -5.95
CA LEU A 67 -12.53 -17.30 -5.09
C LEU A 67 -11.84 -18.44 -5.87
N ARG A 68 -12.39 -18.79 -7.03
CA ARG A 68 -11.84 -19.85 -7.88
C ARG A 68 -10.45 -19.47 -8.38
N GLU A 69 -10.30 -18.24 -8.90
CA GLU A 69 -9.01 -17.73 -9.38
C GLU A 69 -7.98 -17.64 -8.24
N ALA A 70 -8.39 -17.26 -7.05
CA ALA A 70 -7.52 -17.24 -5.87
C ALA A 70 -7.05 -18.65 -5.50
N TYR A 71 -7.92 -19.65 -5.56
CA TYR A 71 -7.59 -21.05 -5.31
C TYR A 71 -6.63 -21.60 -6.39
N GLU A 72 -6.98 -21.47 -7.68
CA GLU A 72 -6.21 -22.00 -8.81
C GLU A 72 -4.80 -21.39 -8.92
N THR A 73 -4.64 -20.12 -8.51
CA THR A 73 -3.36 -19.40 -8.55
C THR A 73 -2.57 -19.46 -7.25
N GLU A 74 -2.99 -20.29 -6.29
CA GLU A 74 -2.38 -20.35 -4.95
C GLU A 74 -2.27 -18.95 -4.31
N CYS A 75 -3.34 -18.17 -4.41
CA CYS A 75 -3.45 -16.79 -3.90
C CYS A 75 -2.52 -15.75 -4.55
N LYS A 76 -1.83 -16.05 -5.63
CA LYS A 76 -1.03 -15.05 -6.37
C LYS A 76 -1.89 -13.91 -6.94
N THR A 77 -3.14 -14.21 -7.30
CA THR A 77 -4.12 -13.19 -7.72
C THR A 77 -4.43 -12.19 -6.62
N ILE A 78 -4.51 -12.61 -5.35
CA ILE A 78 -4.72 -11.72 -4.20
C ILE A 78 -3.58 -10.71 -4.10
N VAL A 79 -2.34 -11.17 -4.24
CA VAL A 79 -1.14 -10.32 -4.22
C VAL A 79 -1.15 -9.30 -5.36
N LYS A 80 -1.49 -9.73 -6.59
CA LYS A 80 -1.61 -8.83 -7.75
C LYS A 80 -2.72 -7.79 -7.54
N SER A 81 -3.86 -8.21 -7.03
CA SER A 81 -5.00 -7.33 -6.73
C SER A 81 -4.66 -6.32 -5.64
N PHE A 82 -3.91 -6.72 -4.62
CA PHE A 82 -3.38 -5.81 -3.60
C PHE A 82 -2.45 -4.75 -4.20
N GLN A 83 -1.48 -5.16 -5.00
CA GLN A 83 -0.56 -4.24 -5.67
C GLN A 83 -1.32 -3.25 -6.56
N LYS A 84 -2.26 -3.74 -7.37
CA LYS A 84 -3.07 -2.91 -8.27
C LYS A 84 -3.93 -1.90 -7.50
N LEU A 85 -4.65 -2.35 -6.47
CA LEU A 85 -5.50 -1.49 -5.65
C LEU A 85 -4.67 -0.41 -4.96
N LEU A 86 -3.52 -0.79 -4.39
CA LEU A 86 -2.63 0.13 -3.72
C LEU A 86 -2.10 1.20 -4.66
N LEU A 87 -1.59 0.79 -5.83
CA LEU A 87 -1.06 1.72 -6.83
C LEU A 87 -2.13 2.71 -7.29
N LEU A 88 -3.31 2.22 -7.68
CA LEU A 88 -4.41 3.07 -8.15
C LEU A 88 -4.84 4.07 -7.07
N ARG A 89 -4.98 3.62 -5.82
CA ARG A 89 -5.37 4.50 -4.71
C ARG A 89 -4.30 5.56 -4.41
N MET A 90 -3.01 5.18 -4.41
CA MET A 90 -1.93 6.14 -4.15
C MET A 90 -1.76 7.17 -5.26
N ILE A 91 -1.97 6.75 -6.52
CA ILE A 91 -1.97 7.65 -7.67
C ILE A 91 -3.14 8.64 -7.56
N ASP A 92 -4.35 8.14 -7.29
CA ASP A 92 -5.55 8.97 -7.18
C ASP A 92 -5.43 10.02 -6.06
N ASP A 93 -5.00 9.58 -4.87
CA ASP A 93 -4.80 10.47 -3.73
C ASP A 93 -3.72 11.54 -4.02
N ALA A 94 -2.58 11.14 -4.61
CA ALA A 94 -1.48 12.04 -4.94
C ALA A 94 -1.87 13.03 -6.05
N TRP A 95 -2.61 12.56 -7.06
CA TRP A 95 -3.06 13.38 -8.17
C TRP A 95 -4.08 14.43 -7.74
N LYS A 96 -5.02 14.08 -6.88
CA LYS A 96 -5.99 15.04 -6.31
C LYS A 96 -5.30 16.17 -5.55
N GLU A 97 -4.28 15.82 -4.75
CA GLU A 97 -3.52 16.84 -4.03
C GLU A 97 -2.70 17.70 -4.98
N HIS A 98 -2.05 17.09 -5.97
CA HIS A 98 -1.30 17.82 -7.00
C HIS A 98 -2.17 18.81 -7.78
N LEU A 99 -3.38 18.45 -8.16
CA LEU A 99 -4.30 19.38 -8.82
C LEU A 99 -4.62 20.60 -7.94
N ARG A 100 -4.78 20.39 -6.62
CA ARG A 100 -5.00 21.47 -5.66
C ARG A 100 -3.77 22.40 -5.57
N GLU A 101 -2.57 21.81 -5.45
CA GLU A 101 -1.32 22.56 -5.44
C GLU A 101 -1.10 23.36 -6.74
N MET A 102 -1.50 22.79 -7.88
CA MET A 102 -1.44 23.47 -9.19
C MET A 102 -2.41 24.66 -9.28
N ASP A 103 -3.61 24.55 -8.71
CA ASP A 103 -4.55 25.67 -8.64
C ASP A 103 -4.03 26.79 -7.74
N GLU A 104 -3.44 26.46 -6.59
CA GLU A 104 -2.80 27.41 -5.69
C GLU A 104 -1.61 28.11 -6.39
N LEU A 105 -0.76 27.35 -7.09
CA LEU A 105 0.34 27.90 -7.88
C LEU A 105 -0.16 28.89 -8.93
N ARG A 106 -1.23 28.53 -9.67
CA ARG A 106 -1.83 29.39 -10.69
C ARG A 106 -2.29 30.72 -10.12
N HIS A 107 -2.87 30.72 -8.92
CA HIS A 107 -3.28 31.94 -8.24
C HIS A 107 -2.08 32.76 -7.75
N SER A 108 -1.06 32.12 -7.19
CA SER A 108 0.13 32.82 -6.67
C SER A 108 0.96 33.50 -7.76
N VAL A 109 1.08 32.86 -8.92
CA VAL A 109 1.86 33.38 -10.06
C VAL A 109 1.21 34.62 -10.68
N GLN A 110 -0.11 34.79 -10.57
CA GLN A 110 -0.77 36.04 -11.02
C GLN A 110 -0.26 37.29 -10.27
N ASN A 111 0.16 37.09 -9.02
CA ASN A 111 0.71 38.17 -8.20
C ASN A 111 2.20 38.48 -8.49
N ALA A 112 2.92 37.53 -9.13
CA ALA A 112 4.35 37.69 -9.44
C ALA A 112 4.63 38.77 -10.50
N SER A 113 3.61 39.19 -11.26
CA SER A 113 3.71 40.30 -12.21
C SER A 113 4.11 41.63 -11.57
N TYR A 114 3.86 41.81 -10.27
CA TYR A 114 4.24 43.00 -9.53
C TYR A 114 5.76 43.06 -9.22
N GLU A 115 6.46 41.93 -9.33
CA GLU A 115 7.90 41.82 -9.02
C GLU A 115 8.81 41.84 -10.26
N ASN A 116 8.31 42.27 -11.45
CA ASN A 116 9.07 42.26 -12.72
C ASN A 116 9.63 40.88 -13.12
N LYS A 117 9.00 39.81 -12.69
CA LYS A 117 9.33 38.42 -13.09
C LYS A 117 8.36 37.95 -14.17
N ASP A 118 8.82 37.10 -15.06
CA ASP A 118 7.96 36.47 -16.05
C ASP A 118 7.05 35.38 -15.38
N PRO A 119 5.74 35.64 -15.26
CA PRO A 119 4.82 34.69 -14.59
C PRO A 119 4.77 33.32 -15.27
N LEU A 120 4.92 33.27 -16.60
CA LEU A 120 4.88 32.03 -17.35
C LEU A 120 6.10 31.14 -17.06
N LEU A 121 7.27 31.77 -16.93
CA LEU A 121 8.50 31.05 -16.60
C LEU A 121 8.42 30.49 -15.18
N ILE A 122 7.94 31.28 -14.22
CA ILE A 122 7.75 30.83 -12.84
C ILE A 122 6.77 29.66 -12.81
N TYR A 123 5.62 29.79 -13.45
CA TYR A 123 4.61 28.72 -13.52
C TYR A 123 5.20 27.41 -14.05
N LYS A 124 5.97 27.46 -15.16
CA LYS A 124 6.60 26.26 -15.75
C LYS A 124 7.61 25.60 -14.81
N LEU A 125 8.44 26.38 -14.14
CA LEU A 125 9.46 25.86 -13.23
C LEU A 125 8.81 25.25 -11.98
N GLU A 126 7.89 25.95 -11.36
CA GLU A 126 7.24 25.50 -10.13
C GLU A 126 6.31 24.31 -10.38
N SER A 127 5.56 24.30 -11.49
CA SER A 127 4.72 23.14 -11.85
C SER A 127 5.55 21.86 -12.06
N TYR A 128 6.72 21.97 -12.67
CA TYR A 128 7.63 20.85 -12.81
C TYR A 128 8.13 20.35 -11.43
N ASN A 129 8.49 21.27 -10.54
CA ASN A 129 8.94 20.94 -9.19
C ASN A 129 7.82 20.26 -8.38
N LEU A 130 6.59 20.76 -8.43
CA LEU A 130 5.43 20.18 -7.78
C LEU A 130 5.18 18.76 -8.30
N PHE A 131 5.19 18.56 -9.61
CA PHE A 131 5.01 17.23 -10.21
C PHE A 131 6.10 16.25 -9.77
N LYS A 132 7.36 16.65 -9.82
CA LYS A 132 8.49 15.83 -9.38
C LYS A 132 8.37 15.44 -7.91
N ASN A 133 8.05 16.41 -7.04
CA ASN A 133 7.86 16.14 -5.62
C ASN A 133 6.68 15.20 -5.35
N MET A 134 5.57 15.37 -6.08
CA MET A 134 4.43 14.45 -6.01
C MET A 134 4.85 13.01 -6.35
N VAL A 135 5.55 12.81 -7.47
CA VAL A 135 6.00 11.48 -7.91
C VAL A 135 6.93 10.85 -6.88
N ASP A 136 7.91 11.60 -6.37
CA ASP A 136 8.86 11.12 -5.36
C ASP A 136 8.15 10.74 -4.05
N ALA A 137 7.23 11.57 -3.57
CA ALA A 137 6.47 11.31 -2.35
C ALA A 137 5.54 10.10 -2.51
N MET A 138 4.86 9.98 -3.66
CA MET A 138 3.99 8.85 -4.01
C MET A 138 4.79 7.55 -4.04
N ASN A 139 5.92 7.51 -4.75
CA ASN A 139 6.77 6.32 -4.85
C ASN A 139 7.24 5.84 -3.48
N ARG A 140 7.68 6.76 -2.60
CA ARG A 140 8.08 6.42 -1.23
C ARG A 140 6.92 5.81 -0.43
N LYS A 141 5.71 6.36 -0.55
CA LYS A 141 4.51 5.83 0.13
C LYS A 141 4.16 4.43 -0.38
N ILE A 142 4.18 4.21 -1.70
CA ILE A 142 3.89 2.91 -2.33
C ILE A 142 4.86 1.85 -1.81
N VAL A 143 6.17 2.11 -1.91
CA VAL A 143 7.20 1.17 -1.44
C VAL A 143 7.03 0.88 0.06
N ALA A 144 6.78 1.90 0.87
CA ALA A 144 6.60 1.73 2.31
C ALA A 144 5.41 0.82 2.66
N VAL A 145 4.28 0.93 1.95
CA VAL A 145 3.10 0.08 2.16
C VAL A 145 3.34 -1.34 1.65
N LEU A 146 3.90 -1.49 0.44
CA LEU A 146 4.22 -2.80 -0.13
C LEU A 146 5.18 -3.59 0.75
N MET A 147 6.18 -2.91 1.32
CA MET A 147 7.16 -3.55 2.21
C MET A 147 6.61 -3.89 3.61
N ARG A 148 5.44 -3.36 4.00
CA ARG A 148 4.79 -3.65 5.29
C ARG A 148 3.57 -4.54 5.16
N GLY A 149 3.05 -4.74 3.95
CA GLY A 149 1.84 -5.52 3.70
C GLY A 149 1.90 -6.90 4.35
N GLN A 150 0.87 -7.24 5.11
CA GLN A 150 0.70 -8.55 5.75
C GLN A 150 -0.78 -8.84 5.96
N ILE A 151 -1.14 -10.12 5.96
CA ILE A 151 -2.47 -10.53 6.40
C ILE A 151 -2.50 -10.41 7.92
N PRO A 152 -3.49 -9.71 8.50
CA PRO A 152 -3.63 -9.64 9.94
C PRO A 152 -3.98 -11.03 10.47
N THR A 153 -3.02 -11.70 11.05
CA THR A 153 -3.27 -12.92 11.80
C THR A 153 -3.98 -12.52 13.10
N ARG A 154 -5.10 -13.17 13.38
CA ARG A 154 -5.77 -13.02 14.67
C ARG A 154 -4.77 -13.48 15.74
N ARG A 155 -4.19 -12.53 16.44
CA ARG A 155 -3.36 -12.85 17.59
C ARG A 155 -4.28 -13.56 18.57
N GLU A 156 -4.00 -14.79 18.91
CA GLU A 156 -4.73 -15.42 20.01
C GLU A 156 -4.55 -14.53 21.24
N PRO A 157 -5.67 -14.10 21.88
CA PRO A 157 -5.56 -13.27 23.07
C PRO A 157 -4.72 -14.00 24.10
N THR A 158 -3.78 -13.29 24.70
CA THR A 158 -2.96 -13.81 25.80
C THR A 158 -3.89 -14.28 26.93
N GLU A 159 -3.40 -15.16 27.81
CA GLU A 159 -4.21 -15.63 28.96
C GLU A 159 -4.73 -14.47 29.82
N GLU A 160 -3.95 -13.40 29.93
CA GLU A 160 -4.36 -12.17 30.63
C GLU A 160 -5.50 -11.44 29.91
N GLU A 161 -5.44 -11.34 28.58
CA GLU A 161 -6.51 -10.75 27.78
C GLU A 161 -7.79 -11.59 27.80
N ARG A 162 -7.67 -12.94 27.80
CA ARG A 162 -8.82 -13.85 27.98
C ARG A 162 -9.48 -13.67 29.35
N LYS A 163 -8.68 -13.56 30.41
CA LYS A 163 -9.18 -13.31 31.77
C LYS A 163 -9.85 -11.93 31.88
N ALA A 164 -9.26 -10.89 31.25
CA ALA A 164 -9.84 -9.57 31.23
C ALA A 164 -11.15 -9.49 30.42
N MET A 165 -11.25 -10.23 29.30
CA MET A 165 -12.49 -10.35 28.52
C MET A 165 -13.58 -11.10 29.29
N ALA A 166 -13.25 -12.19 29.98
CA ALA A 166 -14.18 -12.96 30.81
C ALA A 166 -14.73 -12.11 31.98
N ALA A 167 -13.85 -11.41 32.70
CA ALA A 167 -14.25 -10.50 33.80
C ALA A 167 -15.13 -9.35 33.29
N ARG A 168 -14.93 -8.88 32.06
CA ARG A 168 -15.75 -7.82 31.47
C ARG A 168 -17.12 -8.32 31.00
N GLN A 169 -17.22 -9.59 30.59
CA GLN A 169 -18.51 -10.23 30.30
C GLN A 169 -19.33 -10.51 31.56
N GLU A 170 -18.69 -10.95 32.65
CA GLU A 170 -19.34 -11.16 33.93
C GLU A 170 -19.84 -9.85 34.57
N ALA A 171 -19.14 -8.74 34.30
CA ALA A 171 -19.56 -7.41 34.81
C ALA A 171 -20.72 -6.78 34.00
N LEU A 172 -21.09 -7.34 32.87
CA LEU A 172 -22.14 -6.86 31.95
C LEU A 172 -23.39 -7.76 31.96
N ALA A 173 -23.34 -8.89 32.69
CA ALA A 173 -24.45 -9.84 32.89
C ALA A 173 -25.17 -9.61 34.23
#